data_6852692bbecdf63dc485370292dfa5ee
#
_entry.id   6852692bbecdf63dc485370292dfa5ee
#
_cell.length_a   1.000
_cell.length_b   1.000
_cell.length_c   1.000
_cell.angle_alpha   90.00
_cell.angle_beta   90.00
_cell.angle_gamma   90.00
#
_symmetry.space_group_name_H-M   'P 1'
#
loop_
_entity.id
_entity.type
_entity.pdbx_description
1 polymer ?
#
loop_
_entity_poly.entity_id
_entity_poly.type
_entity_poly.pdbx_seq_one_letter_code
_entity_poly.pdbx_strand_id
1 'polypeptide(L)'
;MVWLAFVAGCNDDEVDVAENQRTAIISYLTSSHSPRLIDIRDVPNSMEAKPAFYERLEYNTYRYIASYYDQGREAKRMVREGDEVSLTYIACRFTGGQPSIANVYATNDASVLAELREAGLNTEFWPVEPLKVKIGQTRILKGVTLSLVGCREGDAVEAYLTLDAAYGDDVVGVAGDESAIAWFYTIDSVEGE
;
A
#
# COMPACT_ATOMS: atom_id res chain seq x y z
N MET A 1 -37.15 16.43 37.61
CA MET A 1 -37.08 15.50 36.47
C MET A 1 -36.11 16.10 35.48
N VAL A 2 -34.83 15.68 35.53
CA VAL A 2 -33.76 16.24 34.69
C VAL A 2 -33.57 15.28 33.52
N TRP A 3 -33.83 15.76 32.32
CA TRP A 3 -33.55 15.03 31.06
C TRP A 3 -32.06 15.20 30.76
N LEU A 4 -31.29 14.13 30.87
CA LEU A 4 -29.97 14.05 30.29
C LEU A 4 -30.14 13.72 28.80
N ALA A 5 -29.87 14.69 27.95
CA ALA A 5 -29.68 14.46 26.53
C ALA A 5 -28.28 13.82 26.32
N PHE A 6 -28.24 12.54 25.96
CA PHE A 6 -27.06 11.93 25.41
C PHE A 6 -26.83 12.50 24.00
N VAL A 7 -25.81 13.32 23.88
CA VAL A 7 -25.28 13.69 22.59
C VAL A 7 -24.42 12.49 22.15
N ALA A 8 -24.96 11.70 21.22
CA ALA A 8 -24.14 10.77 20.44
C ALA A 8 -23.24 11.64 19.55
N GLY A 9 -21.98 11.79 19.94
CA GLY A 9 -20.97 12.40 19.09
C GLY A 9 -20.75 11.49 17.87
N CYS A 10 -20.93 12.05 16.70
CA CYS A 10 -20.92 11.34 15.44
C CYS A 10 -19.50 10.98 15.03
N ASN A 11 -19.34 9.73 14.59
CA ASN A 11 -18.25 9.22 13.74
C ASN A 11 -18.40 9.68 12.26
N ASP A 12 -19.18 10.72 12.00
CA ASP A 12 -19.49 11.14 10.62
C ASP A 12 -18.24 11.71 9.91
N ASP A 13 -17.34 12.35 10.66
CA ASP A 13 -16.14 12.98 10.09
C ASP A 13 -15.11 11.95 9.58
N GLU A 14 -14.90 10.84 10.30
CA GLU A 14 -13.98 9.76 9.86
C GLU A 14 -14.48 9.04 8.60
N VAL A 15 -15.78 8.83 8.48
CA VAL A 15 -16.39 8.22 7.30
C VAL A 15 -16.18 9.09 6.08
N ASP A 16 -16.32 10.41 6.23
CA ASP A 16 -16.11 11.37 5.14
C ASP A 16 -14.64 11.41 4.69
N VAL A 17 -13.68 11.34 5.62
CA VAL A 17 -12.24 11.33 5.29
C VAL A 17 -11.86 10.07 4.52
N ALA A 18 -12.26 8.89 5.00
CA ALA A 18 -11.99 7.62 4.31
C ALA A 18 -12.60 7.56 2.92
N GLU A 19 -13.82 8.08 2.76
CA GLU A 19 -14.52 8.15 1.46
C GLU A 19 -13.83 9.12 0.49
N ASN A 20 -13.37 10.28 0.98
CA ASN A 20 -12.61 11.23 0.18
C ASN A 20 -11.27 10.63 -0.27
N GLN A 21 -10.57 9.92 0.62
CA GLN A 21 -9.35 9.21 0.30
C GLN A 21 -9.58 8.11 -0.74
N ARG A 22 -10.63 7.31 -0.57
CA ARG A 22 -11.05 6.29 -1.54
C ARG A 22 -11.26 6.90 -2.93
N THR A 23 -11.97 8.00 -2.99
CA THR A 23 -12.24 8.71 -4.24
C THR A 23 -10.96 9.24 -4.88
N ALA A 24 -10.05 9.83 -4.09
CA ALA A 24 -8.77 10.33 -4.56
C ALA A 24 -7.87 9.19 -5.09
N ILE A 25 -7.79 8.04 -4.39
CA ILE A 25 -7.04 6.87 -4.83
C ILE A 25 -7.58 6.36 -6.16
N ILE A 26 -8.89 6.12 -6.27
CA ILE A 26 -9.50 5.60 -7.51
C ILE A 26 -9.28 6.59 -8.66
N SER A 27 -9.49 7.88 -8.43
CA SER A 27 -9.25 8.92 -9.43
C SER A 27 -7.79 8.91 -9.92
N TYR A 28 -6.83 8.80 -9.02
CA TYR A 28 -5.43 8.70 -9.38
C TYR A 28 -5.15 7.46 -10.23
N LEU A 29 -5.55 6.27 -9.76
CA LEU A 29 -5.28 4.99 -10.44
C LEU A 29 -5.87 4.96 -11.85
N THR A 30 -7.08 5.50 -12.04
CA THR A 30 -7.80 5.43 -13.32
C THR A 30 -7.49 6.59 -14.28
N SER A 31 -6.92 7.69 -13.81
CA SER A 31 -6.72 8.90 -14.62
C SER A 31 -5.28 9.33 -14.78
N SER A 32 -4.52 9.37 -13.67
CA SER A 32 -3.19 10.00 -13.59
C SER A 32 -2.05 9.01 -13.40
N HIS A 33 -2.35 7.77 -13.00
CA HIS A 33 -1.36 6.70 -12.87
C HIS A 33 -0.78 6.30 -14.25
N SER A 34 0.45 5.86 -14.29
CA SER A 34 1.11 5.36 -15.52
C SER A 34 1.66 3.94 -15.30
N PRO A 35 1.08 2.93 -15.97
CA PRO A 35 -0.06 2.97 -16.89
C PRO A 35 -1.38 3.30 -16.17
N ARG A 36 -2.38 3.82 -16.88
CA ARG A 36 -3.74 3.93 -16.33
C ARG A 36 -4.28 2.55 -16.01
N LEU A 37 -4.89 2.42 -14.84
CA LEU A 37 -5.42 1.16 -14.36
C LEU A 37 -6.94 1.11 -14.52
N ILE A 38 -7.45 -0.09 -14.73
CA ILE A 38 -8.88 -0.37 -14.64
C ILE A 38 -9.17 -1.24 -13.41
N ASP A 39 -10.40 -1.25 -12.93
CA ASP A 39 -10.79 -2.17 -11.87
C ASP A 39 -10.72 -3.61 -12.40
N ILE A 40 -10.22 -4.56 -11.61
CA ILE A 40 -10.11 -5.97 -12.00
C ILE A 40 -11.46 -6.53 -12.49
N ARG A 41 -12.58 -6.02 -11.96
CA ARG A 41 -13.94 -6.44 -12.35
C ARG A 41 -14.31 -6.03 -13.77
N ASP A 42 -13.62 -5.03 -14.31
CA ASP A 42 -13.83 -4.50 -15.66
C ASP A 42 -12.82 -5.09 -16.68
N VAL A 43 -11.90 -5.97 -16.20
CA VAL A 43 -10.93 -6.64 -17.09
C VAL A 43 -11.66 -7.61 -18.02
N PRO A 44 -11.52 -7.48 -19.35
CA PRO A 44 -12.15 -8.39 -20.29
C PRO A 44 -11.68 -9.83 -20.11
N ASN A 45 -12.60 -10.78 -20.21
CA ASN A 45 -12.27 -12.21 -20.14
C ASN A 45 -11.42 -12.72 -21.32
N SER A 46 -11.19 -11.91 -22.35
CA SER A 46 -10.36 -12.29 -23.48
C SER A 46 -8.89 -12.14 -23.12
N MET A 47 -8.12 -13.22 -23.25
CA MET A 47 -6.67 -13.28 -22.93
C MET A 47 -5.78 -12.44 -23.86
N GLU A 48 -6.33 -11.84 -24.92
CA GLU A 48 -5.56 -11.03 -25.87
C GLU A 48 -5.24 -9.62 -25.33
N ALA A 49 -6.18 -9.04 -24.56
CA ALA A 49 -5.93 -7.77 -23.90
C ALA A 49 -5.33 -8.03 -22.51
N LYS A 50 -4.14 -7.51 -22.27
CA LYS A 50 -3.47 -7.54 -20.94
C LYS A 50 -3.49 -6.13 -20.32
N PRO A 51 -4.66 -5.56 -19.99
CA PRO A 51 -4.73 -4.23 -19.42
C PRO A 51 -4.12 -4.25 -18.01
N ALA A 52 -3.45 -3.17 -17.66
CA ALA A 52 -3.05 -2.95 -16.28
C ALA A 52 -4.31 -2.72 -15.43
N PHE A 53 -4.39 -3.37 -14.29
CA PHE A 53 -5.57 -3.29 -13.42
C PHE A 53 -5.19 -3.19 -11.95
N TYR A 54 -6.11 -2.68 -11.14
CA TYR A 54 -6.01 -2.71 -9.69
C TYR A 54 -7.09 -3.61 -9.09
N GLU A 55 -6.78 -4.19 -7.95
CA GLU A 55 -7.71 -4.95 -7.13
C GLU A 55 -8.17 -4.11 -5.95
N ARG A 56 -9.44 -4.24 -5.58
CA ARG A 56 -9.97 -3.72 -4.33
C ARG A 56 -9.97 -4.83 -3.30
N LEU A 57 -9.22 -4.63 -2.25
CA LEU A 57 -9.15 -5.52 -1.10
C LEU A 57 -10.01 -4.95 0.05
N GLU A 58 -10.07 -5.67 1.16
CA GLU A 58 -10.76 -5.21 2.36
C GLU A 58 -10.18 -3.91 2.91
N TYR A 59 -10.95 -3.21 3.75
CA TYR A 59 -10.58 -1.96 4.42
C TYR A 59 -10.11 -0.86 3.46
N ASN A 60 -10.74 -0.75 2.29
CA ASN A 60 -10.38 0.24 1.29
C ASN A 60 -8.88 0.23 0.91
N THR A 61 -8.34 -0.98 0.77
CA THR A 61 -6.99 -1.23 0.25
C THR A 61 -7.06 -1.47 -1.25
N TYR A 62 -6.17 -0.85 -2.00
CA TYR A 62 -6.08 -0.99 -3.47
C TYR A 62 -4.70 -1.51 -3.82
N ARG A 63 -4.64 -2.58 -4.62
CA ARG A 63 -3.39 -3.22 -5.03
C ARG A 63 -3.25 -3.21 -6.55
N TYR A 64 -2.09 -2.81 -7.02
CA TYR A 64 -1.63 -3.01 -8.39
C TYR A 64 -0.35 -3.84 -8.38
N ILE A 65 -0.30 -4.91 -9.17
CA ILE A 65 0.89 -5.74 -9.37
C ILE A 65 1.44 -5.41 -10.75
N ALA A 66 2.53 -4.64 -10.80
CA ALA A 66 3.12 -4.19 -12.05
C ALA A 66 3.67 -5.35 -12.89
N SER A 67 4.20 -6.37 -12.21
CA SER A 67 4.75 -7.60 -12.80
C SER A 67 3.71 -8.68 -13.11
N TYR A 68 2.41 -8.40 -12.99
CA TYR A 68 1.35 -9.42 -13.07
C TYR A 68 1.43 -10.30 -14.33
N TYR A 69 1.80 -9.72 -15.46
CA TYR A 69 1.90 -10.41 -16.74
C TYR A 69 3.31 -10.83 -17.13
N ASP A 70 4.26 -10.75 -16.21
CA ASP A 70 5.65 -11.12 -16.48
C ASP A 70 5.80 -12.60 -16.77
N GLN A 71 6.68 -12.91 -17.71
CA GLN A 71 6.95 -14.29 -18.08
C GLN A 71 7.55 -15.07 -16.88
N GLY A 72 7.00 -16.24 -16.62
CA GLY A 72 7.47 -17.10 -15.53
C GLY A 72 6.94 -16.74 -14.16
N ARG A 73 6.16 -15.66 -14.00
CA ARG A 73 5.54 -15.29 -12.71
C ARG A 73 4.76 -16.44 -12.09
N GLU A 74 3.98 -17.16 -12.89
CA GLU A 74 3.13 -18.27 -12.40
C GLU A 74 3.92 -19.47 -11.83
N ALA A 75 5.20 -19.61 -12.18
CA ALA A 75 6.08 -20.62 -11.61
C ALA A 75 6.69 -20.21 -10.26
N LYS A 76 6.56 -18.94 -9.88
CA LYS A 76 7.08 -18.41 -8.62
C LYS A 76 6.15 -18.76 -7.45
N ARG A 77 6.74 -18.86 -6.25
CA ARG A 77 5.99 -19.16 -5.02
C ARG A 77 5.00 -18.04 -4.72
N MET A 78 3.75 -18.42 -4.48
CA MET A 78 2.69 -17.50 -4.06
C MET A 78 2.74 -17.31 -2.55
N VAL A 79 2.58 -16.07 -2.12
CA VAL A 79 2.46 -15.68 -0.71
C VAL A 79 1.12 -16.16 -0.14
N ARG A 80 1.18 -16.86 0.98
CA ARG A 80 0.02 -17.39 1.71
C ARG A 80 0.11 -17.01 3.18
N GLU A 81 -0.99 -17.22 3.89
CA GLU A 81 -1.01 -17.12 5.34
C GLU A 81 0.04 -18.04 5.96
N GLY A 82 0.79 -17.51 6.92
CA GLY A 82 1.88 -18.23 7.60
C GLY A 82 3.24 -18.19 6.90
N ASP A 83 3.33 -17.78 5.63
CA ASP A 83 4.62 -17.60 4.95
C ASP A 83 5.40 -16.41 5.56
N GLU A 84 6.72 -16.48 5.49
CA GLU A 84 7.61 -15.33 5.72
C GLU A 84 8.03 -14.75 4.38
N VAL A 85 7.84 -13.44 4.21
CA VAL A 85 8.26 -12.69 3.01
C VAL A 85 9.32 -11.67 3.36
N SER A 86 10.30 -11.50 2.48
CA SER A 86 11.28 -10.42 2.55
C SER A 86 10.93 -9.36 1.52
N LEU A 87 10.97 -8.08 1.93
CA LEU A 87 10.54 -6.95 1.11
C LEU A 87 11.61 -5.88 1.02
N THR A 88 11.85 -5.37 -0.19
CA THR A 88 12.40 -4.04 -0.40
C THR A 88 11.24 -3.09 -0.65
N TYR A 89 11.14 -1.96 0.10
CA TYR A 89 9.95 -1.11 0.07
C TYR A 89 10.24 0.38 0.16
N ILE A 90 9.27 1.15 -0.30
CA ILE A 90 9.18 2.61 -0.14
C ILE A 90 7.78 2.92 0.36
N ALA A 91 7.68 3.56 1.53
CA ALA A 91 6.43 3.96 2.15
C ALA A 91 6.26 5.47 2.09
N CYS A 92 5.14 5.91 1.52
CA CYS A 92 4.85 7.31 1.23
C CYS A 92 3.51 7.75 1.79
N ARG A 93 3.41 9.00 2.20
CA ARG A 93 2.13 9.68 2.30
C ARG A 93 1.53 9.86 0.91
N PHE A 94 0.27 9.49 0.73
CA PHE A 94 -0.45 9.67 -0.53
C PHE A 94 -1.31 10.94 -0.49
N THR A 95 -1.15 11.80 -1.47
CA THR A 95 -1.81 13.12 -1.55
C THR A 95 -2.65 13.30 -2.81
N GLY A 96 -3.09 12.18 -3.42
CA GLY A 96 -3.94 12.19 -4.61
C GLY A 96 -3.18 12.21 -5.95
N GLY A 97 -1.85 12.14 -5.93
CA GLY A 97 -1.00 12.09 -7.13
C GLY A 97 0.19 11.16 -6.94
N GLN A 98 1.09 11.09 -7.94
CA GLN A 98 2.31 10.31 -7.85
C GLN A 98 3.14 10.79 -6.65
N PRO A 99 3.43 9.94 -5.65
CA PRO A 99 4.28 10.32 -4.53
C PRO A 99 5.69 10.71 -4.98
N SER A 100 6.22 11.74 -4.37
CA SER A 100 7.59 12.21 -4.57
C SER A 100 8.48 11.85 -3.39
N ILE A 101 9.78 12.10 -3.51
CA ILE A 101 10.74 11.88 -2.43
C ILE A 101 10.34 12.61 -1.12
N ALA A 102 9.69 13.77 -1.22
CA ALA A 102 9.21 14.52 -0.05
C ALA A 102 8.05 13.85 0.69
N ASN A 103 7.40 12.86 0.07
CA ASN A 103 6.31 12.10 0.68
C ASN A 103 6.81 10.84 1.40
N VAL A 104 8.08 10.44 1.21
CA VAL A 104 8.66 9.23 1.81
C VAL A 104 8.79 9.40 3.31
N TYR A 105 8.27 8.47 4.09
CA TYR A 105 8.42 8.44 5.54
C TYR A 105 9.14 7.19 6.07
N ALA A 106 9.25 6.14 5.26
CA ALA A 106 10.05 4.96 5.57
C ALA A 106 10.46 4.22 4.29
N THR A 107 11.67 3.67 4.26
CA THR A 107 12.16 2.84 3.16
C THR A 107 13.38 2.04 3.62
N ASN A 108 13.63 0.90 2.98
CA ASN A 108 14.90 0.18 3.03
C ASN A 108 15.59 0.11 1.65
N ASP A 109 15.03 0.79 0.64
CA ASP A 109 15.64 0.90 -0.67
C ASP A 109 16.88 1.81 -0.61
N ALA A 110 18.05 1.26 -0.94
CA ALA A 110 19.32 1.96 -0.84
C ALA A 110 19.43 3.17 -1.76
N SER A 111 18.79 3.15 -2.93
CA SER A 111 18.80 4.27 -3.88
C SER A 111 17.97 5.43 -3.36
N VAL A 112 16.79 5.15 -2.83
CA VAL A 112 15.90 6.14 -2.21
C VAL A 112 16.55 6.73 -0.95
N LEU A 113 17.21 5.91 -0.14
CA LEU A 113 17.98 6.39 1.02
C LEU A 113 19.10 7.36 0.61
N ALA A 114 19.77 7.11 -0.51
CA ALA A 114 20.80 8.02 -1.02
C ALA A 114 20.18 9.36 -1.45
N GLU A 115 19.07 9.36 -2.17
CA GLU A 115 18.35 10.58 -2.57
C GLU A 115 17.85 11.39 -1.37
N LEU A 116 17.33 10.72 -0.34
CA LEU A 116 16.88 11.37 0.91
C LEU A 116 18.04 12.05 1.63
N ARG A 117 19.23 11.42 1.66
CA ARG A 117 20.45 12.03 2.23
C ARG A 117 20.90 13.25 1.45
N GLU A 118 20.87 13.18 0.12
CA GLU A 118 21.17 14.32 -0.74
C GLU A 118 20.18 15.47 -0.53
N ALA A 119 18.91 15.15 -0.25
CA ALA A 119 17.89 16.13 0.13
C ALA A 119 18.05 16.67 1.57
N GLY A 120 19.04 16.20 2.32
CA GLY A 120 19.34 16.67 3.68
C GLY A 120 18.64 15.93 4.82
N LEU A 121 17.98 14.80 4.54
CA LEU A 121 17.37 13.97 5.58
C LEU A 121 18.43 13.10 6.27
N ASN A 122 18.37 13.03 7.60
CA ASN A 122 19.19 12.07 8.34
C ASN A 122 18.56 10.68 8.27
N THR A 123 19.18 9.79 7.49
CA THR A 123 18.75 8.40 7.31
C THR A 123 19.68 7.40 8.00
N GLU A 124 20.53 7.84 8.94
CA GLU A 124 21.54 7.00 9.60
C GLU A 124 20.95 5.77 10.29
N PHE A 125 19.73 5.91 10.83
CA PHE A 125 19.04 4.85 11.56
C PHE A 125 18.00 4.09 10.74
N TRP A 126 17.91 4.36 9.44
CA TRP A 126 16.98 3.66 8.57
C TRP A 126 17.60 2.33 8.12
N PRO A 127 16.87 1.20 8.27
CA PRO A 127 17.38 -0.10 7.89
C PRO A 127 17.57 -0.18 6.36
N VAL A 128 18.60 -0.89 5.93
CA VAL A 128 18.83 -1.25 4.52
C VAL A 128 18.57 -2.73 4.26
N GLU A 129 18.42 -3.51 5.32
CA GLU A 129 18.08 -4.92 5.21
C GLU A 129 16.63 -5.10 4.76
N PRO A 130 16.33 -6.17 4.00
CA PRO A 130 14.96 -6.50 3.63
C PRO A 130 14.05 -6.61 4.85
N LEU A 131 12.86 -6.02 4.75
CA LEU A 131 11.85 -6.13 5.80
C LEU A 131 11.25 -7.54 5.78
N LYS A 132 11.39 -8.27 6.88
CA LYS A 132 10.81 -9.60 7.05
C LYS A 132 9.42 -9.52 7.66
N VAL A 133 8.44 -10.11 6.96
CA VAL A 133 7.04 -10.14 7.37
C VAL A 133 6.55 -11.57 7.40
N LYS A 134 6.25 -12.10 8.58
CA LYS A 134 5.52 -13.36 8.74
C LYS A 134 4.02 -13.06 8.64
N ILE A 135 3.38 -13.53 7.57
CA ILE A 135 1.97 -13.23 7.29
C ILE A 135 1.08 -13.75 8.43
N GLY A 136 0.22 -12.87 8.95
CA GLY A 136 -0.66 -13.16 10.09
C GLY A 136 0.00 -13.07 11.47
N GLN A 137 1.32 -12.86 11.57
CA GLN A 137 2.04 -12.79 12.84
C GLN A 137 2.80 -11.47 13.04
N THR A 138 3.49 -10.97 12.01
CA THR A 138 4.23 -9.71 12.10
C THR A 138 3.26 -8.54 12.14
N ARG A 139 3.42 -7.67 13.13
CA ARG A 139 2.60 -6.45 13.25
C ARG A 139 3.09 -5.41 12.26
N ILE A 140 2.40 -5.31 11.13
CA ILE A 140 2.56 -4.31 10.08
C ILE A 140 1.19 -3.72 9.75
N LEU A 141 1.13 -2.66 8.93
CA LEU A 141 -0.15 -2.09 8.49
C LEU A 141 -1.07 -3.17 7.91
N LYS A 142 -2.34 -3.12 8.32
CA LYS A 142 -3.36 -4.08 7.88
C LYS A 142 -3.45 -4.16 6.35
N GLY A 143 -3.51 -3.01 5.68
CA GLY A 143 -3.59 -2.97 4.23
C GLY A 143 -2.35 -3.53 3.53
N VAL A 144 -1.15 -3.37 4.11
CA VAL A 144 0.07 -3.99 3.57
C VAL A 144 -0.03 -5.51 3.67
N THR A 145 -0.42 -6.06 4.83
CA THR A 145 -0.61 -7.50 5.00
C THR A 145 -1.61 -8.06 3.99
N LEU A 146 -2.76 -7.39 3.82
CA LEU A 146 -3.77 -7.78 2.82
C LEU A 146 -3.23 -7.74 1.40
N SER A 147 -2.42 -6.72 1.07
CA SER A 147 -1.87 -6.58 -0.28
C SER A 147 -0.78 -7.60 -0.61
N LEU A 148 -0.15 -8.22 0.38
CA LEU A 148 0.87 -9.27 0.19
C LEU A 148 0.28 -10.62 -0.19
N VAL A 149 -0.85 -11.01 0.41
CA VAL A 149 -1.47 -12.33 0.17
C VAL A 149 -1.88 -12.48 -1.30
N GLY A 150 -1.47 -13.58 -1.94
CA GLY A 150 -1.72 -13.85 -3.35
C GLY A 150 -0.72 -13.23 -4.32
N CYS A 151 0.18 -12.37 -3.85
CA CYS A 151 1.36 -11.97 -4.62
C CYS A 151 2.34 -13.14 -4.75
N ARG A 152 3.38 -12.97 -5.56
CA ARG A 152 4.41 -13.98 -5.77
C ARG A 152 5.79 -13.39 -5.55
N GLU A 153 6.74 -14.26 -5.28
CA GLU A 153 8.16 -13.89 -5.26
C GLU A 153 8.53 -13.18 -6.57
N GLY A 154 9.20 -12.04 -6.46
CA GLY A 154 9.59 -11.18 -7.58
C GLY A 154 8.50 -10.20 -8.02
N ASP A 155 7.31 -10.22 -7.43
CA ASP A 155 6.28 -9.21 -7.77
C ASP A 155 6.72 -7.81 -7.33
N ALA A 156 6.53 -6.85 -8.24
CA ALA A 156 6.57 -5.43 -7.96
C ALA A 156 5.13 -4.94 -7.73
N VAL A 157 4.87 -4.38 -6.56
CA VAL A 157 3.52 -4.11 -6.07
C VAL A 157 3.40 -2.66 -5.61
N GLU A 158 2.28 -2.05 -5.93
CA GLU A 158 1.83 -0.79 -5.37
C GLU A 158 0.56 -1.02 -4.56
N ALA A 159 0.57 -0.62 -3.30
CA ALA A 159 -0.58 -0.70 -2.40
C ALA A 159 -0.97 0.70 -1.95
N TYR A 160 -2.22 1.07 -2.14
CA TYR A 160 -2.79 2.35 -1.71
C TYR A 160 -3.82 2.09 -0.63
N LEU A 161 -3.66 2.74 0.50
CA LEU A 161 -4.40 2.49 1.73
C LEU A 161 -5.12 3.76 2.16
N THR A 162 -6.41 3.65 2.47
CA THR A 162 -7.07 4.70 3.24
C THR A 162 -6.68 4.61 4.72
N LEU A 163 -7.09 5.57 5.52
CA LEU A 163 -6.81 5.59 6.97
C LEU A 163 -7.23 4.29 7.65
N ASP A 164 -8.33 3.65 7.24
CA ASP A 164 -8.86 2.40 7.83
C ASP A 164 -7.88 1.21 7.73
N ALA A 165 -7.04 1.22 6.71
CA ALA A 165 -6.06 0.17 6.43
C ALA A 165 -4.62 0.59 6.79
N ALA A 166 -4.42 1.88 7.12
CA ALA A 166 -3.15 2.51 7.42
C ALA A 166 -2.99 2.77 8.93
N TYR A 167 -2.67 3.98 9.31
CA TYR A 167 -2.36 4.38 10.70
C TYR A 167 -3.56 4.92 11.47
N GLY A 168 -4.70 5.16 10.81
CA GLY A 168 -5.84 5.85 11.45
C GLY A 168 -5.40 7.24 11.90
N ASP A 169 -5.57 7.53 13.18
CA ASP A 169 -5.23 8.82 13.81
C ASP A 169 -3.76 8.95 14.22
N ASP A 170 -2.95 7.90 14.02
CA ASP A 170 -1.53 7.94 14.38
C ASP A 170 -0.72 8.78 13.39
N VAL A 171 0.26 9.54 13.90
CA VAL A 171 1.20 10.32 13.11
C VAL A 171 2.52 9.57 12.98
N VAL A 172 2.97 9.33 11.74
CA VAL A 172 4.22 8.61 11.45
C VAL A 172 5.04 9.38 10.42
N GLY A 173 6.09 10.06 10.86
CA GLY A 173 6.94 10.88 10.01
C GLY A 173 6.15 12.01 9.33
N VAL A 174 6.15 12.06 8.00
CA VAL A 174 5.36 13.03 7.21
C VAL A 174 3.92 12.56 6.95
N ALA A 175 3.59 11.33 7.32
CA ALA A 175 2.21 10.84 7.36
C ALA A 175 1.57 11.37 8.64
N GLY A 176 0.77 12.44 8.52
CA GLY A 176 -0.03 12.97 9.62
C GLY A 176 -1.17 12.01 9.97
N ASP A 177 -1.93 12.36 11.00
CA ASP A 177 -3.19 11.73 11.31
C ASP A 177 -4.09 11.68 10.08
N GLU A 178 -4.94 10.70 10.00
CA GLU A 178 -5.88 10.50 8.89
C GLU A 178 -5.24 10.52 7.48
N SER A 179 -3.93 10.22 7.36
CA SER A 179 -3.27 10.21 6.06
C SER A 179 -3.59 8.95 5.27
N ALA A 180 -3.91 9.10 3.98
CA ALA A 180 -3.81 8.02 3.02
C ALA A 180 -2.32 7.70 2.75
N ILE A 181 -2.02 6.41 2.54
CA ILE A 181 -0.66 5.89 2.43
C ILE A 181 -0.51 5.16 1.10
N ALA A 182 0.68 5.23 0.50
CA ALA A 182 1.09 4.40 -0.62
C ALA A 182 2.35 3.61 -0.23
N TRP A 183 2.33 2.31 -0.47
CA TRP A 183 3.49 1.43 -0.35
C TRP A 183 3.84 0.87 -1.71
N PHE A 184 5.10 1.03 -2.08
CA PHE A 184 5.72 0.43 -3.26
C PHE A 184 6.71 -0.60 -2.76
N TYR A 185 6.59 -1.85 -3.20
CA TYR A 185 7.49 -2.89 -2.71
C TYR A 185 7.73 -3.98 -3.74
N THR A 186 8.91 -4.60 -3.63
CA THR A 186 9.25 -5.84 -4.33
C THR A 186 9.29 -6.97 -3.31
N ILE A 187 8.75 -8.13 -3.68
CA ILE A 187 8.85 -9.35 -2.89
C ILE A 187 10.16 -10.05 -3.24
N ASP A 188 11.18 -9.89 -2.40
CA ASP A 188 12.51 -10.40 -2.66
C ASP A 188 12.59 -11.92 -2.50
N SER A 189 11.87 -12.46 -1.50
CA SER A 189 11.75 -13.91 -1.29
C SER A 189 10.46 -14.27 -0.57
N VAL A 190 10.02 -15.52 -0.75
CA VAL A 190 8.89 -16.13 -0.05
C VAL A 190 9.33 -17.47 0.53
N GLU A 191 9.36 -17.57 1.86
CA GLU A 191 9.68 -18.77 2.61
C GLU A 191 8.41 -19.28 3.32
N GLY A 192 8.14 -20.57 3.27
CA GLY A 192 7.01 -21.18 3.94
C GLY A 192 7.35 -22.58 4.40
N GLU A 193 6.57 -23.07 5.34
CA GLU A 193 6.67 -24.45 5.86
C GLU A 193 6.31 -25.48 4.81
#